data_ae26ed9a9476ec62437e084bbf788da4
#
_entry.id   ae26ed9a9476ec62437e084bbf788da4
#
_cell.length_a   1.000
_cell.length_b   1.000
_cell.length_c   1.000
_cell.angle_alpha   90.00
_cell.angle_beta   90.00
_cell.angle_gamma   90.00
#
_symmetry.space_group_name_H-M   'P 1'
#
loop_
_entity.id
_entity.type
_entity.pdbx_description
1 polymer ?
#
loop_
_entity_poly.entity_id
_entity_poly.type
_entity_poly.pdbx_seq_one_letter_code
_entity_poly.pdbx_strand_id
1 'polypeptide(L)'
;MAASLRVEIFPSNHDRTIRFYAGLGFSVTGLSEGPPAYASLRLGDVRIGVCEADAVESDRRAIPAGTEIVIEVDDIHACRDDAVAAGTVLDEDLKERPWGLIDFRVSDPDGYYLRFTARR
;
A
#
# COMPACT_ATOMS: atom_id res chain seq x y z
N MET A 1 22.03 -13.05 -11.78
CA MET A 1 20.81 -13.48 -11.05
C MET A 1 19.74 -12.41 -11.20
N ALA A 2 18.51 -12.81 -11.48
CA ALA A 2 17.37 -11.90 -11.44
C ALA A 2 16.76 -11.92 -10.03
N ALA A 3 16.26 -10.78 -9.58
CA ALA A 3 15.61 -10.64 -8.29
C ALA A 3 14.37 -9.75 -8.40
N SER A 4 13.40 -9.99 -7.55
CA SER A 4 12.18 -9.18 -7.46
C SER A 4 11.76 -9.02 -6.01
N LEU A 5 10.94 -8.02 -5.74
CA LEU A 5 10.48 -7.71 -4.40
C LEU A 5 8.98 -7.91 -4.29
N ARG A 6 8.56 -8.47 -3.18
CA ARG A 6 7.17 -8.48 -2.74
C ARG A 6 7.14 -8.05 -1.27
N VAL A 7 6.22 -7.16 -0.94
CA VAL A 7 5.99 -6.76 0.45
C VAL A 7 4.85 -7.60 1.00
N GLU A 8 5.05 -8.22 2.16
CA GLU A 8 4.00 -8.92 2.88
C GLU A 8 3.49 -8.04 4.01
N ILE A 9 2.18 -7.86 4.07
CA ILE A 9 1.51 -7.11 5.11
C ILE A 9 0.64 -8.08 5.92
N PHE A 10 0.76 -7.97 7.24
CA PHE A 10 0.00 -8.79 8.20
C PHE A 10 -0.99 -7.86 8.90
N PRO A 11 -2.21 -7.70 8.35
CA PRO A 11 -3.14 -6.67 8.80
C PRO A 11 -3.87 -7.06 10.08
N SER A 12 -4.36 -6.04 10.79
CA SER A 12 -5.29 -6.25 11.89
C SER A 12 -6.68 -6.64 11.41
N ASN A 13 -7.06 -6.22 10.20
CA ASN A 13 -8.31 -6.56 9.54
C ASN A 13 -8.05 -6.81 8.05
N HIS A 14 -8.12 -8.08 7.66
CA HIS A 14 -7.77 -8.54 6.32
C HIS A 14 -8.59 -7.84 5.22
N ASP A 15 -9.91 -7.85 5.35
CA ASP A 15 -10.80 -7.28 4.32
C ASP A 15 -10.64 -5.77 4.21
N ARG A 16 -10.49 -5.07 5.33
CA ARG A 16 -10.29 -3.62 5.33
C ARG A 16 -9.00 -3.23 4.61
N THR A 17 -7.93 -3.97 4.86
CA THR A 17 -6.63 -3.70 4.23
C THR A 17 -6.67 -3.97 2.73
N ILE A 18 -7.32 -5.05 2.30
CA ILE A 18 -7.51 -5.32 0.86
C ILE A 18 -8.28 -4.17 0.20
N ARG A 19 -9.37 -3.70 0.81
CA ARG A 19 -10.16 -2.59 0.26
C ARG A 19 -9.34 -1.30 0.18
N PHE A 20 -8.51 -1.04 1.18
CA PHE A 20 -7.63 0.12 1.18
C PHE A 20 -6.69 0.12 -0.04
N TYR A 21 -5.98 -0.97 -0.26
CA TYR A 21 -5.06 -1.07 -1.39
C TYR A 21 -5.79 -1.11 -2.74
N ALA A 22 -6.96 -1.73 -2.81
CA ALA A 22 -7.79 -1.67 -4.01
C ALA A 22 -8.17 -0.23 -4.37
N GLY A 23 -8.48 0.60 -3.36
CA GLY A 23 -8.76 2.03 -3.56
C GLY A 23 -7.56 2.83 -4.08
N LEU A 24 -6.35 2.32 -3.89
CA LEU A 24 -5.11 2.90 -4.44
C LEU A 24 -4.80 2.40 -5.86
N GLY A 25 -5.64 1.53 -6.43
CA GLY A 25 -5.47 1.01 -7.77
C GLY A 25 -4.92 -0.42 -7.85
N PHE A 26 -4.63 -1.05 -6.73
CA PHE A 26 -4.18 -2.45 -6.73
C PHE A 26 -5.31 -3.37 -7.17
N SER A 27 -4.97 -4.34 -8.03
CA SER A 27 -5.86 -5.43 -8.42
C SER A 27 -5.60 -6.64 -7.55
N VAL A 28 -6.67 -7.34 -7.17
CA VAL A 28 -6.55 -8.63 -6.49
C VAL A 28 -6.27 -9.70 -7.55
N THR A 29 -5.08 -10.30 -7.50
CA THR A 29 -4.64 -11.31 -8.47
C THR A 29 -4.80 -12.73 -7.95
N GLY A 30 -5.04 -12.90 -6.68
CA GLY A 30 -5.28 -14.21 -6.07
C GLY A 30 -5.86 -14.06 -4.68
N LEU A 31 -6.72 -15.02 -4.32
CA LEU A 31 -7.34 -15.12 -3.00
C LEU A 31 -7.28 -16.55 -2.51
N SER A 32 -6.98 -16.70 -1.23
CA SER A 32 -7.11 -17.97 -0.52
C SER A 32 -7.87 -17.72 0.78
N GLU A 33 -8.90 -18.52 1.03
CA GLU A 33 -9.72 -18.36 2.24
C GLU A 33 -8.99 -18.80 3.50
N GLY A 34 -8.02 -19.68 3.34
CA GLY A 34 -7.23 -20.17 4.46
C GLY A 34 -7.90 -21.20 5.33
N PRO A 35 -7.59 -21.25 6.66
CA PRO A 35 -6.67 -20.34 7.38
C PRO A 35 -5.19 -20.59 7.08
N PRO A 36 -4.33 -19.55 7.02
CA PRO A 36 -4.68 -18.14 7.08
C PRO A 36 -5.21 -17.61 5.73
N ALA A 37 -6.12 -16.65 5.76
CA ALA A 37 -6.59 -16.00 4.55
C ALA A 37 -5.45 -15.20 3.92
N TYR A 38 -5.39 -15.20 2.59
CA TYR A 38 -4.31 -14.53 1.84
C TYR A 38 -4.86 -13.86 0.59
N ALA A 39 -4.35 -12.67 0.30
CA ALA A 39 -4.64 -11.97 -0.95
C ALA A 39 -3.33 -11.54 -1.60
N SER A 40 -3.22 -11.80 -2.91
CA SER A 40 -2.16 -11.25 -3.75
C SER A 40 -2.68 -9.99 -4.43
N LEU A 41 -1.97 -8.89 -4.28
CA LEU A 41 -2.35 -7.60 -4.87
C LEU A 41 -1.24 -7.12 -5.80
N ARG A 42 -1.64 -6.46 -6.89
CA ARG A 42 -0.70 -5.97 -7.88
C ARG A 42 -1.09 -4.61 -8.43
N LEU A 43 -0.11 -3.72 -8.57
CA LEU A 43 -0.22 -2.45 -9.28
C LEU A 43 1.02 -2.33 -10.17
N GLY A 44 0.86 -2.52 -11.50
CA GLY A 44 2.01 -2.65 -12.38
C GLY A 44 2.91 -3.79 -11.93
N ASP A 45 4.17 -3.49 -11.66
CA ASP A 45 5.15 -4.45 -11.14
C ASP A 45 5.22 -4.48 -9.60
N VAL A 46 4.46 -3.63 -8.94
CA VAL A 46 4.40 -3.61 -7.47
C VAL A 46 3.53 -4.76 -6.99
N ARG A 47 4.06 -5.56 -6.07
CA ARG A 47 3.37 -6.72 -5.51
C ARG A 47 3.28 -6.59 -4.01
N ILE A 48 2.07 -6.77 -3.49
CA ILE A 48 1.80 -6.79 -2.05
C ILE A 48 0.99 -8.04 -1.75
N GLY A 49 1.44 -8.80 -0.76
CA GLY A 49 0.67 -9.88 -0.17
C GLY A 49 0.03 -9.41 1.13
N VAL A 50 -1.23 -9.76 1.34
CA VAL A 50 -1.97 -9.47 2.57
C VAL A 50 -2.34 -10.80 3.20
N CYS A 51 -1.66 -11.12 4.31
CA CYS A 51 -1.79 -12.40 4.98
C CYS A 51 -2.41 -12.22 6.36
N GLU A 52 -3.55 -12.85 6.60
CA GLU A 52 -4.14 -12.91 7.93
C GLU A 52 -3.14 -13.54 8.90
N ALA A 53 -2.87 -12.87 10.02
CA ALA A 53 -1.85 -13.32 10.94
C ALA A 53 -2.37 -13.35 12.37
N ASP A 54 -2.70 -14.53 12.84
CA ASP A 54 -2.99 -14.78 14.25
C ASP A 54 -1.75 -14.54 15.13
N ALA A 55 -0.56 -14.63 14.51
CA ALA A 55 0.70 -14.46 15.23
C ALA A 55 1.04 -13.00 15.59
N VAL A 56 0.39 -12.02 14.96
CA VAL A 56 0.59 -10.60 15.27
C VAL A 56 -0.53 -10.13 16.17
N GLU A 57 -0.34 -10.27 17.45
CA GLU A 57 -1.34 -9.87 18.46
C GLU A 57 -1.54 -8.35 18.46
N SER A 58 -2.79 -7.92 18.61
CA SER A 58 -3.16 -6.51 18.53
C SER A 58 -2.47 -5.63 19.56
N ASP A 59 -2.19 -6.14 20.74
CA ASP A 59 -1.50 -5.43 21.81
C ASP A 59 0.00 -5.25 21.57
N ARG A 60 0.56 -6.01 20.63
CA ARG A 60 1.96 -5.91 20.21
C ARG A 60 2.15 -5.10 18.94
N ARG A 61 1.05 -4.69 18.31
CA ARG A 61 1.14 -3.88 17.11
C ARG A 61 1.61 -2.48 17.45
N ALA A 62 2.57 -1.99 16.67
CA ALA A 62 3.04 -0.62 16.74
C ALA A 62 3.09 -0.06 15.31
N ILE A 63 2.92 1.24 15.18
CA ILE A 63 3.07 1.91 13.90
C ILE A 63 4.51 1.69 13.42
N PRO A 64 4.72 1.11 12.22
CA PRO A 64 6.06 0.93 11.69
C PRO A 64 6.80 2.25 11.58
N ALA A 65 8.06 2.26 11.97
CA ALA A 65 8.90 3.45 11.94
C ALA A 65 10.21 3.17 11.21
N GLY A 66 10.79 4.21 10.60
CA GLY A 66 12.06 4.10 9.90
C GLY A 66 11.97 3.43 8.54
N THR A 67 10.78 3.20 8.02
CA THR A 67 10.54 2.56 6.72
C THR A 67 9.43 3.29 6.00
N GLU A 68 9.59 3.47 4.69
CA GLU A 68 8.48 3.90 3.85
C GLU A 68 8.44 3.04 2.59
N ILE A 69 7.23 2.80 2.09
CA ILE A 69 7.03 2.07 0.84
C ILE A 69 6.84 3.12 -0.25
N VAL A 70 7.80 3.20 -1.17
CA VAL A 70 7.78 4.17 -2.25
C VAL A 70 7.30 3.49 -3.52
N ILE A 71 6.21 4.00 -4.09
CA ILE A 71 5.61 3.49 -5.31
C ILE A 71 5.72 4.56 -6.38
N GLU A 72 6.48 4.26 -7.43
CA GLU A 72 6.64 5.15 -8.56
C GLU A 72 5.55 4.89 -9.59
N VAL A 73 4.88 5.94 -10.04
CA VAL A 73 3.79 5.85 -11.01
C VAL A 73 4.00 6.81 -12.17
N ASP A 74 3.46 6.48 -13.32
CA ASP A 74 3.62 7.30 -14.53
C ASP A 74 2.80 8.59 -14.46
N ASP A 75 1.57 8.50 -13.93
CA ASP A 75 0.67 9.65 -13.81
C ASP A 75 0.27 9.86 -12.36
N ILE A 76 1.06 10.66 -11.66
CA ILE A 76 0.84 10.92 -10.23
C ILE A 76 -0.47 11.68 -9.97
N HIS A 77 -0.88 12.55 -10.88
CA HIS A 77 -2.12 13.32 -10.73
C HIS A 77 -3.34 12.39 -10.84
N ALA A 78 -3.37 11.51 -11.84
CA ALA A 78 -4.45 10.54 -11.99
C ALA A 78 -4.49 9.57 -10.81
N CYS A 79 -3.33 9.09 -10.36
CA CYS A 79 -3.23 8.20 -9.21
C CYS A 79 -3.81 8.84 -7.94
N ARG A 80 -3.46 10.10 -7.69
CA ARG A 80 -3.99 10.88 -6.56
C ARG A 80 -5.52 11.04 -6.67
N ASP A 81 -6.02 11.43 -7.84
CA ASP A 81 -7.44 11.68 -8.05
C ASP A 81 -8.26 10.40 -7.87
N ASP A 82 -7.76 9.28 -8.37
CA ASP A 82 -8.41 7.97 -8.20
C ASP A 82 -8.46 7.55 -6.73
N ALA A 83 -7.38 7.77 -5.99
CA ALA A 83 -7.33 7.47 -4.56
C ALA A 83 -8.36 8.28 -3.77
N VAL A 84 -8.44 9.58 -4.04
CA VAL A 84 -9.43 10.46 -3.39
C VAL A 84 -10.85 10.05 -3.78
N ALA A 85 -11.10 9.74 -5.05
CA ALA A 85 -12.41 9.28 -5.52
C ALA A 85 -12.84 7.97 -4.85
N ALA A 86 -11.89 7.11 -4.51
CA ALA A 86 -12.15 5.86 -3.78
C ALA A 86 -12.34 6.06 -2.27
N GLY A 87 -12.23 7.29 -1.77
CA GLY A 87 -12.40 7.61 -0.36
C GLY A 87 -11.14 7.53 0.48
N THR A 88 -9.97 7.39 -0.15
CA THR A 88 -8.70 7.37 0.57
C THR A 88 -8.40 8.75 1.20
N VAL A 89 -8.09 8.76 2.48
CA VAL A 89 -7.65 9.98 3.18
C VAL A 89 -6.15 10.12 3.00
N LEU A 90 -5.72 11.26 2.46
CA LEU A 90 -4.30 11.54 2.24
C LEU A 90 -3.68 12.11 3.51
N ASP A 91 -2.51 11.60 3.90
CA ASP A 91 -1.70 12.21 4.96
C ASP A 91 -1.11 13.51 4.47
N GLU A 92 -0.71 13.54 3.21
CA GLU A 92 -0.17 14.72 2.55
C GLU A 92 -0.57 14.69 1.06
N ASP A 93 -1.22 15.75 0.61
CA ASP A 93 -1.62 15.89 -0.80
C ASP A 93 -0.41 16.21 -1.69
N LEU A 94 -0.66 16.24 -3.00
CA LEU A 94 0.38 16.49 -4.00
C LEU A 94 1.25 17.69 -3.60
N LYS A 95 2.55 17.45 -3.58
CA LYS A 95 3.54 18.47 -3.27
C LYS A 95 4.82 18.20 -4.03
N GLU A 96 5.37 19.26 -4.62
CA GLU A 96 6.71 19.20 -5.21
C GLU A 96 7.76 19.18 -4.11
N ARG A 97 8.68 18.24 -4.18
CA ARG A 97 9.74 18.06 -3.20
C ARG A 97 11.03 18.75 -3.66
N PRO A 98 11.97 19.02 -2.73
CA PRO A 98 13.25 19.67 -3.07
C PRO A 98 14.05 18.91 -4.15
N TRP A 99 13.86 17.60 -4.29
CA TRP A 99 14.51 16.79 -5.32
C TRP A 99 13.81 16.79 -6.67
N GLY A 100 12.77 17.62 -6.85
CA GLY A 100 12.14 17.89 -8.15
C GLY A 100 11.01 16.94 -8.54
N LEU A 101 10.58 16.02 -7.67
CA LEU A 101 9.46 15.13 -7.92
C LEU A 101 8.23 15.54 -7.14
N ILE A 102 7.05 15.23 -7.68
CA ILE A 102 5.76 15.45 -7.03
C ILE A 102 5.32 14.12 -6.43
N ASP A 103 4.88 14.16 -5.18
CA ASP A 103 4.34 12.98 -4.50
C ASP A 103 3.11 13.33 -3.66
N PHE A 104 2.38 12.28 -3.26
CA PHE A 104 1.40 12.33 -2.18
C PHE A 104 1.63 11.13 -1.25
N ARG A 105 1.09 11.23 -0.03
CA ARG A 105 1.39 10.26 1.02
C ARG A 105 0.14 9.79 1.71
N VAL A 106 0.11 8.49 2.02
CA VAL A 106 -1.00 7.84 2.72
C VAL A 106 -0.45 6.86 3.75
N SER A 107 -1.24 6.61 4.79
CA SER A 107 -0.98 5.52 5.73
C SER A 107 -2.04 4.45 5.55
N ASP A 108 -1.62 3.18 5.54
CA ASP A 108 -2.58 2.10 5.50
C ASP A 108 -3.29 1.94 6.87
N PRO A 109 -4.32 1.08 6.98
CA PRO A 109 -5.07 0.96 8.23
C PRO A 109 -4.25 0.56 9.46
N ASP A 110 -3.09 -0.05 9.27
CA ASP A 110 -2.19 -0.45 10.36
C ASP A 110 -0.97 0.47 10.48
N GLY A 111 -0.93 1.58 9.72
CA GLY A 111 0.10 2.59 9.85
C GLY A 111 1.31 2.40 8.94
N TYR A 112 1.28 1.47 7.99
CA TYR A 112 2.34 1.38 6.99
C TYR A 112 2.32 2.62 6.10
N TYR A 113 3.46 3.29 6.01
CA TYR A 113 3.57 4.58 5.33
C TYR A 113 3.93 4.39 3.87
N LEU A 114 3.08 4.94 3.00
CA LEU A 114 3.22 4.84 1.55
C LEU A 114 3.45 6.22 0.95
N ARG A 115 4.45 6.32 0.08
CA ARG A 115 4.65 7.51 -0.76
C ARG A 115 4.46 7.12 -2.22
N PHE A 116 3.47 7.74 -2.86
CA PHE A 116 3.27 7.63 -4.29
C PHE A 116 3.97 8.80 -4.95
N THR A 117 4.91 8.53 -5.83
CA THR A 117 5.73 9.55 -6.46
C THR A 117 5.75 9.41 -7.99
N ALA A 118 5.94 10.54 -8.66
CA ALA A 118 6.22 10.51 -10.09
C ALA A 118 7.53 9.77 -10.35
N ARG A 119 7.67 9.19 -11.53
CA ARG A 119 8.92 8.56 -11.95
C ARG A 119 9.97 9.62 -12.29
N ARG A 120 11.19 9.28 -12.10
CA ARG A 120 12.31 10.06 -12.60
C ARG A 120 12.47 9.92 -14.12
#